data_0df6364510f688a6dd59e2ecf4754686
#
_entry.id   0df6364510f688a6dd59e2ecf4754686
#
_cell.length_a   1.000
_cell.length_b   1.000
_cell.length_c   1.000
_cell.angle_alpha   90.00
_cell.angle_beta   90.00
_cell.angle_gamma   90.00
#
_symmetry.space_group_name_H-M   'P 1'
#
loop_
_entity.id
_entity.type
_entity.pdbx_description
1 polymer ?
#
loop_
_entity_poly.entity_id
_entity_poly.type
_entity_poly.pdbx_seq_one_letter_code
_entity_poly.pdbx_strand_id
1 'polypeptide(L)'
;MKILNLYAGIGGNRKLWGDEHEITAVEWDADIAQVYKDHFPNDSVIVGDAHEFLLNHFNTFDFIWTSPPCQSHSSFRQNIGVRYRGVQPIYADMKLWQEIIFLQYNFAGKFVVENVKPYYPPLIPPTVDLQRHHFWANFDIPDATIEKDNLRAAQIPQLQELHGYNLDGYKLPNKRQVLRNCVLPALGKHVFDQVTL
;
A
#
# COMPACT_ATOMS: atom_id res chain seq x y z
N MET A 1 -5.19 -17.61 7.90
CA MET A 1 -4.25 -16.69 8.59
C MET A 1 -5.00 -15.47 9.09
N LYS A 2 -4.53 -14.88 10.17
CA LYS A 2 -4.92 -13.52 10.61
C LYS A 2 -4.01 -12.50 9.94
N ILE A 3 -4.58 -11.62 9.14
CA ILE A 3 -3.84 -10.67 8.31
C ILE A 3 -4.17 -9.24 8.72
N LEU A 4 -3.15 -8.40 8.89
CA LEU A 4 -3.28 -6.97 9.06
C LEU A 4 -2.90 -6.26 7.76
N ASN A 5 -3.83 -5.47 7.20
CA ASN A 5 -3.62 -4.64 6.02
C ASN A 5 -3.68 -3.16 6.42
N LEU A 6 -2.54 -2.53 6.56
CA LEU A 6 -2.38 -1.15 7.01
C LEU A 6 -2.29 -0.17 5.83
N TYR A 7 -2.89 1.02 6.02
CA TYR A 7 -3.05 2.03 4.96
C TYR A 7 -3.77 1.42 3.76
N ALA A 8 -4.84 0.68 4.06
CA ALA A 8 -5.46 -0.28 3.15
C ALA A 8 -6.02 0.36 1.87
N GLY A 9 -6.27 1.67 1.86
CA GLY A 9 -6.87 2.35 0.73
C GLY A 9 -8.21 1.70 0.35
N ILE A 10 -8.43 1.48 -0.94
CA ILE A 10 -9.60 0.74 -1.45
C ILE A 10 -9.34 -0.76 -1.59
N GLY A 11 -8.20 -1.27 -1.08
CA GLY A 11 -7.90 -2.70 -1.06
C GLY A 11 -7.29 -3.29 -2.33
N GLY A 12 -6.53 -2.50 -3.09
CA GLY A 12 -5.91 -3.01 -4.34
C GLY A 12 -4.98 -4.18 -4.14
N ASN A 13 -4.12 -4.13 -3.13
CA ASN A 13 -3.25 -5.25 -2.74
C ASN A 13 -4.05 -6.48 -2.30
N ARG A 14 -5.17 -6.27 -1.58
CA ARG A 14 -6.05 -7.31 -1.02
C ARG A 14 -6.84 -8.08 -2.07
N LYS A 15 -7.11 -7.47 -3.21
CA LYS A 15 -8.15 -7.88 -4.16
C LYS A 15 -8.08 -9.34 -4.62
N LEU A 16 -6.90 -9.92 -4.67
CA LEU A 16 -6.68 -11.29 -5.16
C LEU A 16 -6.10 -12.23 -4.09
N TRP A 17 -6.22 -11.91 -2.79
CA TRP A 17 -5.70 -12.78 -1.72
C TRP A 17 -6.61 -13.98 -1.37
N GLY A 18 -7.85 -14.01 -1.88
CA GLY A 18 -8.87 -14.99 -1.49
C GLY A 18 -9.68 -14.56 -0.28
N ASP A 19 -10.69 -15.34 0.08
CA ASP A 19 -11.64 -15.02 1.17
C ASP A 19 -11.52 -15.99 2.37
N GLU A 20 -10.52 -16.87 2.36
CA GLU A 20 -10.26 -17.86 3.42
C GLU A 20 -9.47 -17.27 4.62
N HIS A 21 -9.14 -16.01 4.60
CA HIS A 21 -8.33 -15.34 5.61
C HIS A 21 -9.16 -14.39 6.48
N GLU A 22 -8.79 -14.28 7.75
CA GLU A 22 -9.32 -13.27 8.66
C GLU A 22 -8.52 -11.98 8.50
N ILE A 23 -9.10 -10.99 7.83
CA ILE A 23 -8.40 -9.75 7.47
C ILE A 23 -8.93 -8.58 8.29
N THR A 24 -8.00 -7.83 8.89
CA THR A 24 -8.26 -6.53 9.49
C THR A 24 -7.58 -5.47 8.62
N ALA A 25 -8.36 -4.56 8.06
CA ALA A 25 -7.90 -3.43 7.26
C ALA A 25 -7.99 -2.14 8.08
N VAL A 26 -6.94 -1.33 8.05
CA VAL A 26 -6.93 -0.01 8.71
C VAL A 26 -6.71 1.07 7.67
N GLU A 27 -7.64 2.02 7.61
CA GLU A 27 -7.61 3.17 6.69
C GLU A 27 -8.01 4.44 7.46
N TRP A 28 -7.30 5.53 7.20
CA TRP A 28 -7.54 6.81 7.87
C TRP A 28 -8.82 7.51 7.40
N ASP A 29 -9.06 7.49 6.10
CA ASP A 29 -10.17 8.19 5.46
C ASP A 29 -11.43 7.31 5.48
N ALA A 30 -12.47 7.78 6.15
CA ALA A 30 -13.73 7.03 6.31
C ALA A 30 -14.44 6.76 4.98
N ASP A 31 -14.35 7.68 4.01
CA ASP A 31 -14.98 7.51 2.69
C ASP A 31 -14.22 6.46 1.86
N ILE A 32 -12.90 6.42 1.97
CA ILE A 32 -12.06 5.38 1.34
C ILE A 32 -12.29 4.03 2.03
N ALA A 33 -12.34 4.00 3.35
CA ALA A 33 -12.65 2.80 4.13
C ALA A 33 -14.03 2.22 3.78
N GLN A 34 -15.01 3.07 3.46
CA GLN A 34 -16.32 2.61 3.01
C GLN A 34 -16.24 1.90 1.65
N VAL A 35 -15.43 2.41 0.70
CA VAL A 35 -15.18 1.72 -0.57
C VAL A 35 -14.56 0.35 -0.34
N TYR A 36 -13.56 0.27 0.55
CA TYR A 36 -12.94 -1.01 0.92
C TYR A 36 -13.98 -1.99 1.45
N LYS A 37 -14.78 -1.57 2.44
CA LYS A 37 -15.80 -2.40 3.08
C LYS A 37 -16.86 -2.93 2.11
N ASP A 38 -17.26 -2.11 1.15
CA ASP A 38 -18.26 -2.51 0.14
C ASP A 38 -17.72 -3.59 -0.82
N HIS A 39 -16.40 -3.57 -1.07
CA HIS A 39 -15.73 -4.57 -1.91
C HIS A 39 -15.31 -5.83 -1.14
N PHE A 40 -15.06 -5.72 0.16
CA PHE A 40 -14.62 -6.80 1.04
C PHE A 40 -15.49 -6.88 2.30
N PRO A 41 -16.77 -7.29 2.17
CA PRO A 41 -17.72 -7.23 3.28
C PRO A 41 -17.40 -8.18 4.43
N ASN A 42 -16.55 -9.19 4.20
CA ASN A 42 -16.12 -10.16 5.21
C ASN A 42 -14.89 -9.66 6.00
N ASP A 43 -14.18 -8.64 5.52
CA ASP A 43 -13.02 -8.09 6.22
C ASP A 43 -13.44 -7.14 7.34
N SER A 44 -12.71 -7.13 8.45
CA SER A 44 -12.88 -6.12 9.52
C SER A 44 -12.21 -4.81 9.10
N VAL A 45 -12.98 -3.72 8.97
CA VAL A 45 -12.46 -2.41 8.56
C VAL A 45 -12.49 -1.44 9.73
N ILE A 46 -11.33 -0.88 10.05
CA ILE A 46 -11.12 0.09 11.12
C ILE A 46 -10.72 1.44 10.51
N VAL A 47 -11.46 2.49 10.86
CA VAL A 47 -11.10 3.86 10.50
C VAL A 47 -10.21 4.42 11.60
N GLY A 48 -8.92 4.67 11.29
CA GLY A 48 -7.97 5.13 12.29
C GLY A 48 -6.53 5.28 11.79
N ASP A 49 -5.63 5.66 12.71
CA ASP A 49 -4.19 5.76 12.43
C ASP A 49 -3.56 4.37 12.35
N ALA A 50 -3.13 4.00 11.15
CA ALA A 50 -2.52 2.70 10.88
C ALA A 50 -1.18 2.52 11.62
N HIS A 51 -0.39 3.58 11.80
CA HIS A 51 0.87 3.55 12.53
C HIS A 51 0.66 3.25 14.03
N GLU A 52 -0.31 3.92 14.62
CA GLU A 52 -0.68 3.68 16.03
C GLU A 52 -1.29 2.29 16.20
N PHE A 53 -2.14 1.87 15.28
CA PHE A 53 -2.75 0.54 15.28
C PHE A 53 -1.69 -0.56 15.20
N LEU A 54 -0.70 -0.42 14.33
CA LEU A 54 0.42 -1.34 14.23
C LEU A 54 1.11 -1.53 15.59
N LEU A 55 1.52 -0.43 16.22
CA LEU A 55 2.24 -0.45 17.49
C LEU A 55 1.47 -1.20 18.59
N ASN A 56 0.15 -1.07 18.62
CA ASN A 56 -0.68 -1.61 19.69
C ASN A 56 -1.16 -3.05 19.45
N HIS A 57 -1.16 -3.55 18.18
CA HIS A 57 -1.83 -4.80 17.83
C HIS A 57 -1.01 -5.77 16.99
N PHE A 58 0.24 -5.44 16.59
CA PHE A 58 1.05 -6.24 15.65
C PHE A 58 1.16 -7.72 16.01
N ASN A 59 1.25 -8.05 17.29
CA ASN A 59 1.50 -9.41 17.79
C ASN A 59 0.28 -10.35 17.72
N THR A 60 -0.87 -9.87 17.26
CA THR A 60 -2.10 -10.67 17.12
C THR A 60 -2.33 -11.22 15.71
N PHE A 61 -1.41 -10.94 14.78
CA PHE A 61 -1.50 -11.31 13.37
C PHE A 61 -0.41 -12.28 12.96
N ASP A 62 -0.68 -13.05 11.90
CA ASP A 62 0.28 -13.97 11.28
C ASP A 62 1.07 -13.29 10.17
N PHE A 63 0.40 -12.38 9.43
CA PHE A 63 0.99 -11.60 8.34
C PHE A 63 0.56 -10.13 8.42
N ILE A 64 1.50 -9.23 8.13
CA ILE A 64 1.28 -7.79 8.08
C ILE A 64 1.71 -7.24 6.73
N TRP A 65 0.77 -6.59 6.03
CA TRP A 65 1.04 -5.72 4.89
C TRP A 65 0.88 -4.26 5.33
N THR A 66 1.88 -3.42 5.06
CA THR A 66 1.80 -1.99 5.32
C THR A 66 2.26 -1.17 4.11
N SER A 67 1.50 -0.16 3.73
CA SER A 67 1.80 0.78 2.62
C SER A 67 1.75 2.23 3.12
N PRO A 68 2.75 2.69 3.90
CA PRO A 68 2.76 4.03 4.47
C PRO A 68 2.65 5.13 3.40
N PRO A 69 2.15 6.34 3.74
CA PRO A 69 1.95 7.42 2.79
C PRO A 69 3.21 7.75 1.98
N CYS A 70 3.11 7.65 0.65
CA CYS A 70 4.25 7.80 -0.26
C CYS A 70 4.53 9.24 -0.70
N GLN A 71 3.66 10.22 -0.37
CA GLN A 71 3.73 11.57 -0.92
C GLN A 71 5.04 12.29 -0.61
N SER A 72 5.58 12.11 0.60
CA SER A 72 6.82 12.73 1.05
C SER A 72 8.08 12.08 0.47
N HIS A 73 7.96 10.85 -0.06
CA HIS A 73 9.06 10.08 -0.65
C HIS A 73 9.09 10.16 -2.18
N SER A 74 7.96 10.52 -2.79
CA SER A 74 7.74 10.42 -4.24
C SER A 74 8.75 11.20 -5.08
N SER A 75 9.52 10.50 -5.92
CA SER A 75 10.40 11.11 -6.91
C SER A 75 9.62 11.96 -7.93
N PHE A 76 8.37 11.60 -8.26
CA PHE A 76 7.52 12.42 -9.12
C PHE A 76 7.16 13.75 -8.45
N ARG A 77 6.75 13.74 -7.17
CA ARG A 77 6.46 14.96 -6.43
C ARG A 77 7.69 15.85 -6.36
N GLN A 78 8.85 15.30 -6.02
CA GLN A 78 10.10 16.06 -5.88
C GLN A 78 10.59 16.61 -7.23
N ASN A 79 10.67 15.77 -8.25
CA ASN A 79 11.28 16.15 -9.52
C ASN A 79 10.37 16.98 -10.42
N ILE A 80 9.06 16.77 -10.37
CA ILE A 80 8.10 17.54 -11.18
C ILE A 80 7.35 18.58 -10.35
N GLY A 81 6.85 18.18 -9.18
CA GLY A 81 6.08 19.06 -8.31
C GLY A 81 6.94 20.21 -7.77
N VAL A 82 7.97 19.88 -7.00
CA VAL A 82 8.81 20.87 -6.32
C VAL A 82 9.66 21.65 -7.33
N ARG A 83 10.41 20.95 -8.21
CA ARG A 83 11.39 21.62 -9.09
C ARG A 83 10.78 22.45 -10.21
N TYR A 84 9.63 22.01 -10.78
CA TYR A 84 9.06 22.67 -11.96
C TYR A 84 7.70 23.32 -11.74
N ARG A 85 6.92 22.90 -10.73
CA ARG A 85 5.58 23.43 -10.49
C ARG A 85 5.46 24.25 -9.22
N GLY A 86 6.57 24.50 -8.52
CA GLY A 86 6.60 25.33 -7.30
C GLY A 86 5.82 24.73 -6.12
N VAL A 87 5.59 23.41 -6.12
CA VAL A 87 4.96 22.75 -4.97
C VAL A 87 5.91 22.84 -3.78
N GLN A 88 5.37 23.23 -2.62
CA GLN A 88 6.17 23.37 -1.40
C GLN A 88 6.85 22.04 -1.03
N PRO A 89 8.18 22.02 -0.78
CA PRO A 89 8.86 20.85 -0.24
C PRO A 89 8.32 20.46 1.14
N ILE A 90 8.35 19.18 1.44
CA ILE A 90 7.99 18.64 2.76
C ILE A 90 9.08 17.69 3.23
N TYR A 91 9.22 17.53 4.54
CA TYR A 91 10.11 16.52 5.10
C TYR A 91 9.66 15.11 4.71
N ALA A 92 10.62 14.21 4.50
CA ALA A 92 10.33 12.80 4.34
C ALA A 92 9.69 12.25 5.62
N ASP A 93 8.56 11.57 5.48
CA ASP A 93 7.87 10.96 6.62
C ASP A 93 8.69 9.78 7.15
N MET A 94 9.19 9.90 8.36
CA MET A 94 10.02 8.87 8.98
C MET A 94 9.24 7.65 9.46
N LYS A 95 7.89 7.68 9.47
CA LYS A 95 7.05 6.53 9.82
C LYS A 95 7.35 5.31 8.96
N LEU A 96 7.64 5.49 7.65
CA LEU A 96 8.09 4.40 6.78
C LEU A 96 9.27 3.62 7.38
N TRP A 97 10.31 4.34 7.79
CA TRP A 97 11.52 3.71 8.32
C TRP A 97 11.31 3.14 9.73
N GLN A 98 10.48 3.81 10.54
CA GLN A 98 10.09 3.34 11.87
C GLN A 98 9.35 1.99 11.77
N GLU A 99 8.40 1.85 10.85
CA GLU A 99 7.65 0.61 10.65
C GLU A 99 8.53 -0.54 10.15
N ILE A 100 9.46 -0.28 9.21
CA ILE A 100 10.40 -1.28 8.73
C ILE A 100 11.26 -1.80 9.90
N ILE A 101 11.88 -0.89 10.67
CA ILE A 101 12.71 -1.25 11.82
C ILE A 101 11.88 -1.99 12.86
N PHE A 102 10.69 -1.47 13.18
CA PHE A 102 9.81 -2.06 14.19
C PHE A 102 9.43 -3.50 13.85
N LEU A 103 8.99 -3.73 12.62
CA LEU A 103 8.60 -5.07 12.16
C LEU A 103 9.77 -6.04 12.11
N GLN A 104 10.94 -5.59 11.65
CA GLN A 104 12.15 -6.43 11.59
C GLN A 104 12.59 -6.97 12.96
N TYR A 105 12.40 -6.19 14.02
CA TYR A 105 12.94 -6.53 15.34
C TYR A 105 11.89 -7.00 16.35
N ASN A 106 10.62 -6.75 16.12
CA ASN A 106 9.56 -7.04 17.09
C ASN A 106 8.49 -8.01 16.59
N PHE A 107 8.36 -8.21 15.28
CA PHE A 107 7.31 -9.08 14.74
C PHE A 107 7.86 -10.45 14.35
N ALA A 108 7.26 -11.50 14.92
CA ALA A 108 7.67 -12.88 14.67
C ALA A 108 7.03 -13.50 13.41
N GLY A 109 5.93 -12.92 12.93
CA GLY A 109 5.24 -13.35 11.72
C GLY A 109 5.91 -12.87 10.44
N LYS A 110 5.28 -13.13 9.29
CA LYS A 110 5.74 -12.59 8.01
C LYS A 110 5.21 -11.18 7.79
N PHE A 111 6.02 -10.28 7.22
CA PHE A 111 5.59 -8.92 6.91
C PHE A 111 6.14 -8.44 5.58
N VAL A 112 5.44 -7.48 5.00
CA VAL A 112 5.91 -6.67 3.88
C VAL A 112 5.55 -5.20 4.09
N VAL A 113 6.52 -4.32 3.87
CA VAL A 113 6.33 -2.88 3.76
C VAL A 113 6.49 -2.48 2.30
N GLU A 114 5.51 -1.79 1.74
CA GLU A 114 5.53 -1.32 0.35
C GLU A 114 5.61 0.21 0.32
N ASN A 115 6.46 0.76 -0.55
CA ASN A 115 6.43 2.18 -0.85
C ASN A 115 6.98 2.46 -2.26
N VAL A 116 6.75 3.67 -2.76
CA VAL A 116 7.34 4.11 -4.04
C VAL A 116 8.86 4.23 -3.94
N LYS A 117 9.57 4.09 -5.06
CA LYS A 117 11.00 4.42 -5.14
C LYS A 117 11.20 5.89 -4.79
N PRO A 118 11.94 6.20 -3.71
CA PRO A 118 12.08 7.57 -3.22
C PRO A 118 12.99 8.42 -4.13
N TYR A 119 12.96 9.74 -3.92
CA TYR A 119 13.86 10.69 -4.62
C TYR A 119 15.27 10.73 -4.03
N TYR A 120 15.50 10.01 -2.96
CA TYR A 120 16.78 9.88 -2.25
C TYR A 120 17.16 8.40 -2.10
N PRO A 121 18.42 8.05 -1.82
CA PRO A 121 18.78 6.67 -1.50
C PRO A 121 18.00 6.17 -0.29
N PRO A 122 17.37 4.97 -0.34
CA PRO A 122 16.64 4.44 0.80
C PRO A 122 17.55 4.24 2.00
N LEU A 123 17.08 4.56 3.21
CA LEU A 123 17.86 4.41 4.44
C LEU A 123 18.11 2.94 4.79
N ILE A 124 17.19 2.08 4.42
CA ILE A 124 17.29 0.63 4.55
C ILE A 124 17.15 0.05 3.14
N PRO A 125 18.10 -0.77 2.67
CA PRO A 125 17.97 -1.41 1.36
C PRO A 125 16.70 -2.23 1.26
N PRO A 126 15.92 -2.13 0.16
CA PRO A 126 14.75 -2.97 -0.04
C PRO A 126 15.14 -4.43 -0.28
N THR A 127 14.22 -5.35 0.04
CA THR A 127 14.35 -6.76 -0.27
C THR A 127 14.26 -6.99 -1.78
N VAL A 128 13.33 -6.29 -2.45
CA VAL A 128 13.13 -6.37 -3.90
C VAL A 128 12.52 -5.09 -4.46
N ASP A 129 12.81 -4.85 -5.73
CA ASP A 129 12.26 -3.76 -6.54
C ASP A 129 11.28 -4.34 -7.56
N LEU A 130 9.99 -4.08 -7.40
CA LEU A 130 8.99 -4.48 -8.38
C LEU A 130 8.32 -3.25 -8.98
N GLN A 131 8.37 -3.11 -10.31
CA GLN A 131 7.84 -1.94 -11.03
C GLN A 131 8.40 -0.60 -10.50
N ARG A 132 7.53 0.22 -9.91
CA ARG A 132 7.85 1.54 -9.34
C ARG A 132 7.98 1.53 -7.82
N HIS A 133 7.90 0.36 -7.19
CA HIS A 133 7.88 0.21 -5.75
C HIS A 133 9.13 -0.49 -5.23
N HIS A 134 9.48 -0.15 -4.00
CA HIS A 134 10.34 -0.91 -3.13
C HIS A 134 9.50 -1.76 -2.20
N PHE A 135 9.98 -2.95 -1.90
CA PHE A 135 9.39 -3.85 -0.91
C PHE A 135 10.45 -4.23 0.12
N TRP A 136 10.11 -4.12 1.39
CA TRP A 136 10.89 -4.61 2.52
C TRP A 136 10.11 -5.74 3.17
N ALA A 137 10.64 -6.95 3.12
CA ALA A 137 10.00 -8.15 3.65
C ALA A 137 11.00 -9.02 4.39
N ASN A 138 10.52 -9.87 5.31
CA ASN A 138 11.31 -10.90 5.96
C ASN A 138 11.17 -12.29 5.29
N PHE A 139 10.77 -12.31 4.02
CA PHE A 139 10.69 -13.48 3.17
C PHE A 139 11.13 -13.13 1.75
N ASP A 140 11.48 -14.14 0.95
CA ASP A 140 11.91 -13.93 -0.44
C ASP A 140 10.72 -13.58 -1.33
N ILE A 141 10.90 -12.55 -2.16
CA ILE A 141 9.93 -12.16 -3.18
C ILE A 141 10.67 -12.22 -4.53
N PRO A 142 10.36 -13.21 -5.39
CA PRO A 142 11.02 -13.32 -6.69
C PRO A 142 10.66 -12.14 -7.59
N ASP A 143 11.56 -11.82 -8.53
CA ASP A 143 11.26 -10.83 -9.56
C ASP A 143 10.08 -11.30 -10.42
N ALA A 144 9.26 -10.37 -10.88
CA ALA A 144 8.09 -10.66 -11.69
C ALA A 144 7.97 -9.70 -12.86
N THR A 145 7.71 -10.25 -14.03
CA THR A 145 7.32 -9.47 -15.20
C THR A 145 5.81 -9.15 -15.09
N ILE A 146 5.48 -8.10 -14.37
CA ILE A 146 4.12 -7.56 -14.34
C ILE A 146 4.06 -6.39 -15.31
N GLU A 147 3.03 -6.35 -16.16
CA GLU A 147 2.88 -5.27 -17.15
C GLU A 147 3.04 -3.88 -16.52
N LYS A 148 3.86 -3.05 -17.17
CA LYS A 148 4.10 -1.68 -16.70
C LYS A 148 2.93 -0.79 -17.05
N ASP A 149 2.29 -0.29 -16.01
CA ASP A 149 1.18 0.63 -16.17
C ASP A 149 1.62 2.04 -16.49
N ASN A 150 0.99 2.65 -17.48
CA ASN A 150 1.16 4.07 -17.73
C ASN A 150 0.20 4.91 -16.85
N LEU A 151 0.31 4.74 -15.54
CA LEU A 151 -0.54 5.41 -14.55
C LEU A 151 -0.46 6.95 -14.61
N ARG A 152 0.61 7.50 -15.20
CA ARG A 152 0.81 8.96 -15.23
C ARG A 152 -0.19 9.65 -16.16
N ALA A 153 -0.45 9.08 -17.32
CA ALA A 153 -1.36 9.62 -18.32
C ALA A 153 -2.80 9.14 -18.16
N ALA A 154 -3.02 8.00 -17.47
CA ALA A 154 -4.32 7.37 -17.34
C ALA A 154 -5.35 8.28 -16.65
N GLN A 155 -6.54 8.30 -17.21
CA GLN A 155 -7.73 8.97 -16.66
C GLN A 155 -8.48 8.00 -15.74
N ILE A 156 -9.49 8.51 -15.02
CA ILE A 156 -10.27 7.71 -14.06
C ILE A 156 -10.83 6.41 -14.69
N PRO A 157 -11.45 6.40 -15.88
CA PRO A 157 -11.98 5.16 -16.45
C PRO A 157 -10.92 4.08 -16.67
N GLN A 158 -9.75 4.46 -17.24
CA GLN A 158 -8.66 3.51 -17.45
C GLN A 158 -8.08 2.98 -16.13
N LEU A 159 -7.99 3.84 -15.10
CA LEU A 159 -7.54 3.42 -13.78
C LEU A 159 -8.55 2.51 -13.09
N GLN A 160 -9.85 2.77 -13.25
CA GLN A 160 -10.92 1.90 -12.75
C GLN A 160 -10.85 0.51 -13.40
N GLU A 161 -10.71 0.46 -14.72
CA GLU A 161 -10.55 -0.78 -15.48
C GLU A 161 -9.30 -1.56 -15.02
N LEU A 162 -8.15 -0.88 -14.93
CA LEU A 162 -6.88 -1.46 -14.52
C LEU A 162 -6.93 -2.11 -13.14
N HIS A 163 -7.54 -1.44 -12.17
CA HIS A 163 -7.66 -1.95 -10.81
C HIS A 163 -8.92 -2.79 -10.60
N GLY A 164 -9.85 -2.79 -11.57
CA GLY A 164 -11.13 -3.47 -11.49
C GLY A 164 -12.07 -2.89 -10.43
N TYR A 165 -12.06 -1.56 -10.24
CA TYR A 165 -12.96 -0.83 -9.34
C TYR A 165 -13.87 0.11 -10.11
N ASN A 166 -15.11 0.24 -9.65
CA ASN A 166 -16.01 1.31 -10.08
C ASN A 166 -16.25 2.27 -8.89
N LEU A 167 -15.80 3.50 -9.02
CA LEU A 167 -15.93 4.54 -8.00
C LEU A 167 -17.02 5.57 -8.30
N ASP A 168 -17.85 5.35 -9.33
CA ASP A 168 -18.80 6.38 -9.79
C ASP A 168 -19.86 6.76 -8.74
N GLY A 169 -20.32 5.82 -7.94
CA GLY A 169 -21.29 6.05 -6.85
C GLY A 169 -20.70 6.69 -5.59
N TYR A 170 -19.38 6.76 -5.44
CA TYR A 170 -18.73 7.24 -4.22
C TYR A 170 -18.40 8.72 -4.26
N LYS A 171 -18.53 9.41 -3.11
CA LYS A 171 -18.18 10.83 -2.94
C LYS A 171 -16.75 10.94 -2.41
N LEU A 172 -15.77 10.70 -3.29
CA LEU A 172 -14.34 10.82 -2.93
C LEU A 172 -13.78 12.15 -3.43
N PRO A 173 -13.01 12.90 -2.62
CA PRO A 173 -12.47 14.21 -3.01
C PRO A 173 -11.56 14.15 -4.23
N ASN A 174 -10.81 13.04 -4.40
CA ASN A 174 -9.88 12.85 -5.51
C ASN A 174 -9.78 11.38 -5.93
N LYS A 175 -10.79 10.90 -6.66
CA LYS A 175 -10.86 9.51 -7.17
C LYS A 175 -9.61 9.10 -7.95
N ARG A 176 -9.06 10.02 -8.75
CA ARG A 176 -7.84 9.74 -9.52
C ARG A 176 -6.64 9.47 -8.61
N GLN A 177 -6.50 10.22 -7.51
CA GLN A 177 -5.41 10.01 -6.55
C GLN A 177 -5.59 8.69 -5.80
N VAL A 178 -6.80 8.36 -5.37
CA VAL A 178 -7.13 7.08 -4.72
C VAL A 178 -6.73 5.91 -5.61
N LEU A 179 -7.15 5.91 -6.88
CA LEU A 179 -6.78 4.88 -7.84
C LEU A 179 -5.28 4.82 -8.14
N ARG A 180 -4.60 5.95 -8.19
CA ARG A 180 -3.13 6.00 -8.41
C ARG A 180 -2.31 5.52 -7.22
N ASN A 181 -2.85 5.65 -6.01
CA ASN A 181 -2.21 5.14 -4.78
C ASN A 181 -2.51 3.64 -4.58
N CYS A 182 -3.48 3.10 -5.31
CA CYS A 182 -3.86 1.71 -5.23
C CYS A 182 -2.72 0.82 -5.76
N VAL A 183 -2.33 -0.18 -5.00
CA VAL A 183 -1.42 -1.24 -5.46
C VAL A 183 -2.15 -2.08 -6.51
N LEU A 184 -1.47 -2.43 -7.60
CA LEU A 184 -2.04 -3.31 -8.62
C LEU A 184 -2.41 -4.67 -8.02
N PRO A 185 -3.64 -5.18 -8.28
CA PRO A 185 -4.07 -6.47 -7.75
C PRO A 185 -3.10 -7.62 -8.05
N ALA A 186 -2.59 -7.68 -9.29
CA ALA A 186 -1.62 -8.70 -9.70
C ALA A 186 -0.30 -8.59 -8.92
N LEU A 187 0.17 -7.37 -8.60
CA LEU A 187 1.35 -7.15 -7.79
C LEU A 187 1.10 -7.55 -6.33
N GLY A 188 -0.06 -7.16 -5.77
CA GLY A 188 -0.48 -7.55 -4.44
C GLY A 188 -0.55 -9.07 -4.28
N LYS A 189 -1.12 -9.76 -5.30
CA LYS A 189 -1.17 -11.22 -5.32
C LYS A 189 0.21 -11.86 -5.41
N HIS A 190 1.06 -11.38 -6.34
CA HIS A 190 2.40 -11.92 -6.51
C HIS A 190 3.20 -11.93 -5.20
N VAL A 191 3.17 -10.83 -4.47
CA VAL A 191 3.84 -10.73 -3.17
C VAL A 191 3.17 -11.63 -2.13
N PHE A 192 1.83 -11.64 -2.08
CA PHE A 192 1.08 -12.42 -1.11
C PHE A 192 1.26 -13.94 -1.27
N ASP A 193 1.37 -14.43 -2.50
CA ASP A 193 1.60 -15.85 -2.76
C ASP A 193 2.92 -16.36 -2.16
N GLN A 194 3.89 -15.48 -1.90
CA GLN A 194 5.16 -15.85 -1.25
C GLN A 194 5.03 -15.99 0.28
N VAL A 195 3.95 -15.49 0.86
CA VAL A 195 3.70 -15.64 2.31
C VAL A 195 3.35 -17.07 2.67
N THR A 196 2.68 -17.78 1.75
CA THR A 196 2.15 -19.13 1.96
C THR A 196 3.10 -20.25 1.54
N LEU A 197 4.22 -19.90 0.92
CA LEU A 197 5.31 -20.81 0.57
C LEU A 197 6.34 -20.88 1.69
#